data_619fbc999b7dedaba12b405179e3b17c
#
_entry.id   619fbc999b7dedaba12b405179e3b17c
#
_cell.length_a   1.000
_cell.length_b   1.000
_cell.length_c   1.000
_cell.angle_alpha   90.00
_cell.angle_beta   90.00
_cell.angle_gamma   90.00
#
_symmetry.space_group_name_H-M   'P 1'
#
loop_
_entity.id
_entity.type
_entity.pdbx_description
1 polymer ?
#
loop_
_entity_poly.entity_id
_entity_poly.type
_entity_poly.pdbx_seq_one_letter_code
_entity_poly.pdbx_strand_id
1 'polypeptide(L)' 'MAKSPRNKAVDVRAKTQDEIGTMLLDLRKEQFNLRFQRATGQQEATGRMREVRRDIARAKTILAEKHRSAVAK' A
#
# COMPACT_ATOMS: atom_id res chain seq x y z
N MET A 1 19.96 1.45 9.54
CA MET A 1 19.44 1.52 9.29
C MET A 1 18.53 1.45 8.62
N ALA A 2 18.04 1.36 8.45
CA ALA A 2 17.31 1.14 7.88
C ALA A 2 16.28 1.37 7.74
N LYS A 3 15.78 1.60 7.51
CA LYS A 3 14.92 1.84 7.42
C LYS A 3 13.96 1.45 6.86
N SER A 4 13.11 1.73 6.87
CA SER A 4 12.14 1.33 6.59
C SER A 4 11.61 1.45 5.51
N PRO A 5 11.12 0.81 5.05
CA PRO A 5 10.70 0.82 3.94
C PRO A 5 9.48 1.26 3.74
N ARG A 6 9.22 2.35 3.53
CA ARG A 6 8.13 2.74 3.07
C ARG A 6 8.04 2.35 1.69
N ASN A 7 6.90 2.08 1.08
CA ASN A 7 6.66 1.75 -0.31
C ASN A 7 6.60 3.02 -1.14
N LYS A 8 7.76 3.50 -1.47
CA LYS A 8 7.83 4.74 -2.25
C LYS A 8 7.41 4.49 -3.68
N ALA A 9 6.98 5.55 -4.33
CA ALA A 9 6.50 5.44 -5.70
C ALA A 9 7.53 4.78 -6.63
N VAL A 10 8.78 5.13 -6.44
CA VAL A 10 9.84 4.55 -7.27
C VAL A 10 9.90 3.05 -7.11
N ASP A 11 9.82 2.60 -5.87
CA ASP A 11 9.89 1.17 -5.60
C ASP A 11 8.69 0.44 -6.16
N VAL A 12 7.52 1.04 -6.02
CA VAL A 12 6.31 0.42 -6.50
C VAL A 12 6.31 0.34 -8.02
N ARG A 13 6.83 1.36 -8.68
CA ARG A 13 6.87 1.37 -10.13
C ARG A 13 7.81 0.30 -10.68
N ALA A 14 8.76 -0.13 -9.89
CA ALA A 14 9.68 -1.17 -10.30
C ALA A 14 9.05 -2.56 -10.23
N LYS A 15 7.89 -2.68 -9.59
CA LYS A 15 7.25 -3.98 -9.44
C LYS A 15 6.34 -4.28 -10.63
N THR A 16 6.11 -5.57 -10.85
CA THR A 16 5.17 -5.98 -11.89
C THR A 16 3.75 -5.75 -11.40
N GLN A 17 2.80 -5.84 -12.31
CA GLN A 17 1.40 -5.68 -11.94
C GLN A 17 0.98 -6.73 -10.92
N ASP A 18 1.44 -7.95 -11.10
CA ASP A 18 1.10 -9.03 -10.15
C ASP A 18 1.65 -8.73 -8.77
N GLU A 19 2.88 -8.23 -8.73
CA GLU A 19 3.50 -7.91 -7.45
C GLU A 19 2.77 -6.78 -6.75
N ILE A 20 2.33 -5.79 -7.51
CA ILE A 20 1.60 -4.69 -6.94
C ILE A 20 0.24 -5.17 -6.42
N GLY A 21 -0.38 -6.08 -7.16
CA GLY A 21 -1.64 -6.65 -6.72
C GLY A 21 -1.50 -7.37 -5.40
N THR A 22 -0.45 -8.17 -5.26
CA THR A 22 -0.18 -8.87 -4.01
C THR A 22 0.08 -7.88 -2.88
N MET A 23 0.85 -6.84 -3.19
CA MET A 23 1.14 -5.82 -2.20
C MET A 23 -0.15 -5.15 -1.72
N LEU A 24 -1.07 -4.89 -2.64
CA LEU A 24 -2.35 -4.29 -2.27
C LEU A 24 -3.14 -5.19 -1.34
N LEU A 25 -3.15 -6.48 -1.62
CA LEU A 25 -3.86 -7.41 -0.74
C LEU A 25 -3.27 -7.39 0.65
N ASP A 26 -1.95 -7.40 0.74
CA ASP A 26 -1.29 -7.36 2.04
C ASP A 26 -1.59 -6.06 2.78
N LEU A 27 -1.58 -4.95 2.06
CA LEU A 27 -1.87 -3.67 2.68
C LEU A 27 -3.31 -3.61 3.16
N ARG A 28 -4.24 -4.20 2.44
CA ARG A 28 -5.62 -4.20 2.86
C ARG A 28 -5.83 -5.06 4.09
N LYS A 29 -5.11 -6.17 4.17
CA LYS A 29 -5.17 -7.00 5.37
C LYS A 29 -4.62 -6.23 6.57
N GLU A 30 -3.53 -5.55 6.36
CA GLU A 30 -2.94 -4.74 7.44
C GLU A 30 -3.90 -3.64 7.85
N GLN A 31 -4.55 -3.01 6.89
CA GLN A 31 -5.50 -1.96 7.19
C GLN A 31 -6.64 -2.48 8.05
N PHE A 32 -7.13 -3.67 7.72
CA PHE A 32 -8.21 -4.28 8.47
C PHE A 32 -7.77 -4.55 9.92
N ASN A 33 -6.58 -5.10 10.06
CA ASN A 33 -6.05 -5.38 11.41
C ASN A 33 -5.85 -4.12 12.22
N LEU A 34 -5.37 -3.07 11.57
CA LEU A 34 -5.15 -1.80 12.26
C LEU A 34 -6.46 -1.18 12.71
N ARG A 35 -7.50 -1.31 11.90
CA ARG A 35 -8.81 -0.82 12.29
C ARG A 35 -9.29 -1.55 13.53
N PHE A 36 -9.07 -2.85 13.56
CA PHE A 36 -9.46 -3.65 14.70
C PHE A 36 -8.69 -3.22 15.94
N GLN A 37 -7.39 -2.99 15.79
CA GLN A 37 -6.57 -2.55 16.91
C GLN A 37 -7.01 -1.20 17.43
N ARG A 38 -7.36 -0.31 16.52
CA ARG A 38 -7.81 1.00 16.92
C ARG A 38 -9.12 0.91 17.70
N ALA A 39 -9.99 0.00 17.28
CA ALA A 39 -11.27 -0.17 17.95
C ALA A 39 -11.08 -0.68 19.37
N THR A 40 -9.95 -1.33 19.65
CA THR A 40 -9.68 -1.80 21.00
C THR A 40 -8.87 -0.80 21.81
N GLY A 41 -8.70 0.43 21.28
CA GLY A 41 -8.07 1.48 22.04
C GLY A 41 -6.58 1.68 21.84
N GLN A 42 -5.99 1.01 20.88
CA GLN A 42 -4.56 1.17 20.64
C GLN A 42 -4.31 2.37 19.75
N GLN A 43 -3.86 3.43 20.36
CA GLN A 43 -3.67 4.67 19.64
C GLN A 43 -2.52 4.64 18.65
N GLU A 44 -1.55 3.79 18.90
CA GLU A 44 -0.42 3.70 18.00
C GLU A 44 -0.84 3.27 16.61
N ALA A 45 -1.97 2.60 16.52
CA ALA A 45 -2.45 2.14 15.23
C ALA A 45 -2.84 3.28 14.31
N THR A 46 -3.14 4.45 14.88
CA THR A 46 -3.59 5.58 14.07
C THR A 46 -2.54 6.05 13.08
N GLY A 47 -1.32 6.18 13.53
CA GLY A 47 -0.23 6.60 12.65
C GLY A 47 0.03 5.59 11.55
N ARG A 48 0.03 4.32 11.92
CA ARG A 48 0.26 3.27 10.94
C ARG A 48 -0.89 3.18 9.94
N MET A 49 -2.12 3.41 10.40
CA MET A 49 -3.27 3.41 9.53
C MET A 49 -3.12 4.47 8.44
N ARG A 50 -2.60 5.62 8.82
CA ARG A 50 -2.40 6.71 7.87
C ARG A 50 -1.38 6.33 6.82
N GLU A 51 -0.30 5.70 7.24
CA GLU A 51 0.74 5.25 6.32
C GLU A 51 0.21 4.19 5.37
N VAL A 52 -0.51 3.23 5.90
CA VAL A 52 -1.04 2.15 5.08
C VAL A 52 -2.02 2.70 4.06
N ARG A 53 -2.86 3.63 4.46
CA ARG A 53 -3.82 4.22 3.56
C ARG A 53 -3.11 4.93 2.42
N ARG A 54 -2.04 5.64 2.75
CA ARG A 54 -1.25 6.33 1.74
C ARG A 54 -0.58 5.35 0.80
N ASP A 55 -0.06 4.26 1.35
CA ASP A 55 0.58 3.24 0.54
C ASP A 55 -0.41 2.56 -0.40
N ILE A 56 -1.62 2.29 0.09
CA ILE A 56 -2.66 1.70 -0.75
C ILE A 56 -2.99 2.64 -1.90
N ALA A 57 -3.16 3.91 -1.61
CA ALA A 57 -3.49 4.88 -2.65
C ALA A 57 -2.39 4.95 -3.70
N ARG A 58 -1.15 4.94 -3.25
CA ARG A 58 -0.02 4.99 -4.16
C ARG A 58 0.04 3.75 -5.03
N ALA A 59 -0.15 2.60 -4.42
CA ALA A 59 -0.11 1.35 -5.17
C ALA A 59 -1.23 1.27 -6.19
N LYS A 60 -2.42 1.70 -5.82
CA LYS A 60 -3.55 1.70 -6.73
C LYS A 60 -3.30 2.62 -7.91
N THR A 61 -2.75 3.77 -7.64
CA THR A 61 -2.46 4.75 -8.70
C THR A 61 -1.45 4.18 -9.70
N ILE A 62 -0.40 3.59 -9.18
CA ILE A 62 0.65 3.06 -10.05
C ILE A 62 0.17 1.83 -10.81
N LEU A 63 -0.64 1.00 -10.16
CA LEU A 63 -1.21 -0.13 -10.85
C LEU A 63 -2.09 0.33 -12.00
N ALA A 64 -2.88 1.38 -11.78
CA ALA A 64 -3.72 1.94 -12.82
C ALA A 64 -2.87 2.49 -13.96
N GLU A 65 -1.76 3.14 -13.63
CA GLU A 65 -0.84 3.64 -14.65
C GLU A 65 -0.30 2.52 -15.52
N LYS A 66 0.12 1.44 -14.87
CA LYS A 66 0.67 0.32 -15.61
C LYS A 66 -0.37 -0.35 -16.47
N HIS A 67 -1.56 -0.49 -15.95
CA HIS A 67 -2.65 -1.09 -16.70
C HIS A 67 -2.98 -0.23 -17.92
N ARG A 68 -3.09 1.06 -17.70
CA ARG A 68 -3.41 1.99 -18.79
C ARG A 68 -2.31 1.98 -19.85
N SER A 69 -1.09 1.93 -19.41
CA SER A 69 0.05 1.89 -20.31
C SER A 69 0.05 0.63 -21.15
N ALA A 70 -0.31 -0.47 -20.56
CA ALA A 70 -0.35 -1.74 -21.27
C ALA A 70 -1.48 -1.79 -22.29
N VAL A 71 -2.58 -1.11 -21.98
CA VAL A 71 -3.74 -1.14 -22.85
C VAL A 71 -3.71 -0.06 -23.93
N ALA A 72 -3.07 1.03 -23.62
CA ALA A 72 -3.08 2.20 -24.49
C ALA A 72 -2.22 2.07 -25.74
N LYS A 73 -1.67 0.93 -26.00
CA LYS A 73 -0.86 0.82 -27.18
C LYS A 73 -1.68 0.60 -28.42
#